data_2599ec517149c024622fb03e927ef8ef
#
_entry.id   2599ec517149c024622fb03e927ef8ef
#
_cell.length_a   1.000
_cell.length_b   1.000
_cell.length_c   1.000
_cell.angle_alpha   90.00
_cell.angle_beta   90.00
_cell.angle_gamma   90.00
#
_symmetry.space_group_name_H-M   'P 1'
#
loop_
_entity.id
_entity.type
_entity.pdbx_description
1 polymer ?
#
loop_
_entity_poly.entity_id
_entity_poly.type
_entity_poly.pdbx_seq_one_letter_code
_entity_poly.pdbx_strand_id
1 'polypeptide(L)'
;MKKWNKVIQFGLLGAALVGLAACGNEATDAEGSSAEGLEVINIAATSTPHAEILEQVKEDLKEKGFELEVTILDDYPLYNPALDAGDVDANFFQHTPYLDSYKEETGSEITPVAKIHFEPLGIYAGKTKDLADIKEGAQISIPNDATNGGRALLLLEANGLIELKEGAGITATVSDITKNEKDLEIVELAAEQVARSVQDVDFAVVNANYALEAGFDVQNDALASEAIDSEAAEIYGNVLVVRKEDVEADKVKALIEVLKTDKVRDFINDTYKGAVVPLF
;
A
#
# COMPACT_ATOMS: atom_id res chain seq x y z
N MET A 1 -62.58 12.88 3.48
CA MET A 1 -63.57 12.33 4.45
C MET A 1 -62.83 11.23 5.23
N LYS A 2 -62.60 11.28 6.41
CA LYS A 2 -63.13 11.48 7.72
C LYS A 2 -61.99 11.83 8.69
N LYS A 3 -62.12 12.91 9.35
CA LYS A 3 -61.44 13.34 10.58
C LYS A 3 -61.84 12.41 11.72
N TRP A 4 -60.97 12.23 12.70
CA TRP A 4 -61.43 12.32 14.10
C TRP A 4 -60.27 12.64 15.07
N ASN A 5 -60.65 13.58 15.91
CA ASN A 5 -59.92 14.31 16.90
C ASN A 5 -60.01 13.68 18.32
N LYS A 6 -59.12 14.19 19.19
CA LYS A 6 -59.28 14.44 20.66
C LYS A 6 -59.09 13.22 21.56
N VAL A 7 -58.57 13.34 22.75
CA VAL A 7 -58.66 14.35 23.81
C VAL A 7 -57.52 14.11 24.86
N ILE A 8 -56.93 15.16 25.26
CA ILE A 8 -56.32 15.61 26.50
C ILE A 8 -56.83 14.96 27.80
N GLN A 9 -55.98 14.65 28.76
CA GLN A 9 -56.23 15.05 30.15
C GLN A 9 -55.00 15.12 31.02
N PHE A 10 -54.95 16.18 31.74
CA PHE A 10 -54.10 16.70 32.80
C PHE A 10 -54.14 15.85 34.08
N GLY A 11 -53.08 15.88 34.87
CA GLY A 11 -53.05 15.51 36.27
C GLY A 11 -51.85 16.06 37.02
N LEU A 12 -52.12 17.06 37.82
CA LEU A 12 -51.19 17.89 38.61
C LEU A 12 -50.87 17.28 40.01
N LEU A 13 -49.77 17.76 40.56
CA LEU A 13 -49.40 18.01 41.96
C LEU A 13 -48.83 16.90 42.87
N GLY A 14 -47.74 17.28 43.48
CA GLY A 14 -47.23 16.73 44.72
C GLY A 14 -45.83 17.21 45.07
N ALA A 15 -45.69 18.42 45.56
CA ALA A 15 -44.46 18.93 46.18
C ALA A 15 -44.40 18.52 47.66
N ALA A 16 -43.23 18.12 48.11
CA ALA A 16 -42.88 18.21 49.54
C ALA A 16 -41.37 18.37 49.73
N LEU A 17 -41.03 19.43 50.45
CA LEU A 17 -39.72 19.94 50.83
C LEU A 17 -39.13 19.22 52.06
N VAL A 18 -37.80 19.40 52.22
CA VAL A 18 -36.99 19.60 53.45
C VAL A 18 -36.24 18.40 53.99
N GLY A 19 -34.93 18.63 54.11
CA GLY A 19 -34.02 17.92 54.98
C GLY A 19 -32.54 18.20 54.70
N LEU A 20 -32.04 19.38 55.12
CA LEU A 20 -30.59 19.59 55.29
C LEU A 20 -30.09 18.79 56.47
N ALA A 21 -29.02 18.04 56.28
CA ALA A 21 -28.06 17.78 57.35
C ALA A 21 -26.65 17.70 56.71
N ALA A 22 -25.82 18.65 57.13
CA ALA A 22 -24.39 18.69 56.82
C ALA A 22 -23.64 17.74 57.77
N CYS A 23 -22.51 17.26 57.29
CA CYS A 23 -21.23 17.00 57.92
C CYS A 23 -20.64 15.65 57.54
N GLY A 24 -19.39 15.67 57.09
CA GLY A 24 -18.54 14.51 57.07
C GLY A 24 -17.67 14.46 55.82
N ASN A 25 -16.60 15.19 55.90
CA ASN A 25 -15.46 15.14 54.98
C ASN A 25 -14.78 13.80 55.06
N GLU A 26 -14.71 13.11 53.93
CA GLU A 26 -13.61 12.23 53.61
C GLU A 26 -13.64 12.05 52.07
N ALA A 27 -12.79 12.83 51.43
CA ALA A 27 -12.45 12.63 50.03
C ALA A 27 -11.62 11.33 49.95
N THR A 28 -12.25 10.26 49.59
CA THR A 28 -11.57 9.15 48.98
C THR A 28 -11.53 9.47 47.50
N ASP A 29 -10.40 9.95 47.07
CA ASP A 29 -10.00 9.94 45.65
C ASP A 29 -10.06 8.46 45.19
N ALA A 30 -11.21 8.04 44.72
CA ALA A 30 -11.29 6.94 43.83
C ALA A 30 -10.74 7.49 42.49
N GLU A 31 -9.45 7.43 42.32
CA GLU A 31 -8.86 7.39 41.00
C GLU A 31 -9.52 6.22 40.27
N GLY A 32 -10.56 6.55 39.52
CA GLY A 32 -11.05 5.71 38.46
C GLY A 32 -9.91 5.62 37.48
N SER A 33 -9.14 4.54 37.52
CA SER A 33 -8.34 4.09 36.44
C SER A 33 -9.28 3.93 35.26
N SER A 34 -9.47 5.00 34.49
CA SER A 34 -9.84 4.88 33.08
C SER A 34 -8.69 4.07 32.49
N ALA A 35 -8.96 2.86 32.02
CA ALA A 35 -8.09 2.21 31.07
C ALA A 35 -7.98 3.21 29.91
N GLU A 36 -6.88 3.97 29.85
CA GLU A 36 -6.54 4.77 28.69
C GLU A 36 -6.47 3.79 27.54
N GLY A 37 -7.45 3.88 26.61
CA GLY A 37 -7.42 3.09 25.40
C GLY A 37 -6.13 3.40 24.66
N LEU A 38 -5.53 2.39 24.02
CA LEU A 38 -4.35 2.58 23.19
C LEU A 38 -4.64 3.63 22.12
N GLU A 39 -3.64 4.45 21.75
CA GLU A 39 -3.77 5.34 20.63
C GLU A 39 -3.77 4.51 19.34
N VAL A 40 -4.77 4.72 18.48
CA VAL A 40 -4.93 3.96 17.24
C VAL A 40 -4.04 4.56 16.14
N ILE A 41 -3.36 3.69 15.39
CA ILE A 41 -2.67 4.00 14.13
C ILE A 41 -3.46 3.36 13.00
N ASN A 42 -4.14 4.18 12.19
CA ASN A 42 -4.83 3.69 11.00
C ASN A 42 -3.86 3.73 9.82
N ILE A 43 -3.61 2.59 9.17
CA ILE A 43 -2.72 2.50 8.02
C ILE A 43 -3.39 1.81 6.85
N ALA A 44 -3.30 2.42 5.65
CA ALA A 44 -3.72 1.77 4.41
C ALA A 44 -2.56 0.96 3.81
N ALA A 45 -2.81 -0.30 3.45
CA ALA A 45 -1.79 -1.20 2.91
C ALA A 45 -2.39 -2.16 1.88
N THR A 46 -1.58 -2.68 0.95
CA THR A 46 -1.99 -3.82 0.12
C THR A 46 -2.08 -5.08 0.98
N SER A 47 -2.85 -6.07 0.54
CA SER A 47 -3.07 -7.31 1.30
C SER A 47 -1.76 -8.07 1.53
N THR A 48 -0.94 -8.22 0.50
CA THR A 48 0.39 -8.85 0.52
C THR A 48 1.37 -8.01 -0.32
N PRO A 49 2.62 -7.83 0.08
CA PRO A 49 3.22 -8.27 1.34
C PRO A 49 2.99 -7.29 2.50
N HIS A 50 2.47 -6.09 2.23
CA HIS A 50 2.49 -4.95 3.15
C HIS A 50 1.69 -5.19 4.44
N ALA A 51 0.41 -5.64 4.33
CA ALA A 51 -0.40 -5.94 5.51
C ALA A 51 0.13 -7.15 6.28
N GLU A 52 0.69 -8.16 5.58
CA GLU A 52 1.31 -9.31 6.23
C GLU A 52 2.54 -8.92 7.07
N ILE A 53 3.35 -7.96 6.58
CA ILE A 53 4.47 -7.37 7.32
C ILE A 53 3.97 -6.58 8.54
N LEU A 54 2.93 -5.75 8.35
CA LEU A 54 2.32 -4.96 9.43
C LEU A 54 1.72 -5.84 10.53
N GLU A 55 1.17 -7.00 10.19
CA GLU A 55 0.63 -7.95 11.17
C GLU A 55 1.71 -8.45 12.14
N GLN A 56 2.97 -8.57 11.69
CA GLN A 56 4.08 -9.01 12.54
C GLN A 56 4.38 -8.04 13.68
N VAL A 57 4.03 -6.77 13.55
CA VAL A 57 4.43 -5.71 14.48
C VAL A 57 3.30 -5.23 15.40
N LYS A 58 2.08 -5.75 15.26
CA LYS A 58 0.92 -5.33 16.06
C LYS A 58 1.14 -5.45 17.55
N GLU A 59 1.65 -6.58 18.02
CA GLU A 59 1.89 -6.79 19.45
C GLU A 59 3.03 -5.91 19.98
N ASP A 60 4.08 -5.71 19.16
CA ASP A 60 5.20 -4.84 19.53
C ASP A 60 4.74 -3.36 19.64
N LEU A 61 3.78 -2.94 18.81
CA LEU A 61 3.14 -1.62 18.91
C LEU A 61 2.27 -1.48 20.16
N LYS A 62 1.52 -2.52 20.53
CA LYS A 62 0.73 -2.52 21.78
C LYS A 62 1.59 -2.34 23.00
N GLU A 63 2.76 -2.98 23.05
CA GLU A 63 3.73 -2.79 24.14
C GLU A 63 4.25 -1.34 24.22
N LYS A 64 4.19 -0.61 23.10
CA LYS A 64 4.56 0.81 23.01
C LYS A 64 3.38 1.78 23.23
N GLY A 65 2.17 1.25 23.49
CA GLY A 65 0.96 2.05 23.77
C GLY A 65 0.11 2.37 22.53
N PHE A 66 0.32 1.68 21.41
CA PHE A 66 -0.41 1.93 20.16
C PHE A 66 -1.16 0.68 19.68
N GLU A 67 -2.33 0.87 19.09
CA GLU A 67 -3.10 -0.17 18.42
C GLU A 67 -3.05 0.06 16.90
N LEU A 68 -2.65 -0.97 16.13
CA LEU A 68 -2.53 -0.87 14.69
C LEU A 68 -3.79 -1.41 14.00
N GLU A 69 -4.50 -0.54 13.28
CA GLU A 69 -5.61 -0.89 12.40
C GLU A 69 -5.17 -0.78 10.93
N VAL A 70 -5.28 -1.89 10.19
CA VAL A 70 -4.87 -1.96 8.79
C VAL A 70 -6.10 -1.97 7.89
N THR A 71 -6.20 -0.99 7.01
CA THR A 71 -7.22 -0.91 5.96
C THR A 71 -6.61 -1.41 4.65
N ILE A 72 -7.18 -2.48 4.10
CA ILE A 72 -6.78 -2.99 2.78
C ILE A 72 -7.51 -2.19 1.70
N LEU A 73 -6.74 -1.68 0.74
CA LEU A 73 -7.26 -1.10 -0.50
C LEU A 73 -6.72 -1.90 -1.69
N ASP A 74 -7.52 -2.02 -2.75
CA ASP A 74 -7.16 -2.84 -3.91
C ASP A 74 -6.43 -2.03 -4.99
N ASP A 75 -6.75 -0.74 -5.15
CA ASP A 75 -6.30 0.09 -6.26
C ASP A 75 -5.31 1.17 -5.79
N TYR A 76 -4.13 1.25 -6.39
CA TYR A 76 -3.07 2.22 -6.04
C TYR A 76 -3.55 3.68 -5.95
N PRO A 77 -4.40 4.21 -6.87
CA PRO A 77 -4.84 5.60 -6.81
C PRO A 77 -5.64 6.00 -5.57
N LEU A 78 -6.07 5.05 -4.74
CA LEU A 78 -6.89 5.33 -3.56
C LEU A 78 -6.06 5.70 -2.31
N TYR A 79 -4.81 5.24 -2.22
CA TYR A 79 -4.01 5.31 -0.99
C TYR A 79 -3.56 6.73 -0.61
N ASN A 80 -2.92 7.43 -1.57
CA ASN A 80 -2.39 8.76 -1.30
C ASN A 80 -3.48 9.79 -1.03
N PRO A 81 -4.61 9.82 -1.79
CA PRO A 81 -5.76 10.67 -1.44
C PRO A 81 -6.35 10.39 -0.06
N ALA A 82 -6.44 9.11 0.37
CA ALA A 82 -6.93 8.78 1.71
C ALA A 82 -6.00 9.32 2.81
N LEU A 83 -4.69 9.27 2.60
CA LEU A 83 -3.71 9.85 3.53
C LEU A 83 -3.79 11.38 3.56
N ASP A 84 -3.87 12.05 2.40
CA ASP A 84 -4.03 13.51 2.30
C ASP A 84 -5.32 14.00 2.96
N ALA A 85 -6.41 13.25 2.82
CA ALA A 85 -7.69 13.57 3.44
C ALA A 85 -7.72 13.36 4.95
N GLY A 86 -6.74 12.62 5.50
CA GLY A 86 -6.70 12.26 6.91
C GLY A 86 -7.59 11.07 7.28
N ASP A 87 -8.05 10.30 6.29
CA ASP A 87 -8.84 9.09 6.51
C ASP A 87 -7.97 7.99 7.15
N VAL A 88 -6.67 8.03 6.90
CA VAL A 88 -5.65 7.17 7.51
C VAL A 88 -4.47 8.00 8.02
N ASP A 89 -3.68 7.47 8.96
CA ASP A 89 -2.50 8.12 9.52
C ASP A 89 -1.24 7.88 8.67
N ALA A 90 -1.20 6.76 7.97
CA ALA A 90 -0.10 6.36 7.11
C ALA A 90 -0.59 5.52 5.93
N ASN A 91 0.24 5.39 4.91
CA ASN A 91 0.09 4.32 3.93
C ASN A 91 1.41 3.56 3.72
N PHE A 92 1.26 2.29 3.33
CA PHE A 92 2.38 1.41 3.03
C PHE A 92 1.97 0.51 1.84
N PHE A 93 2.34 0.93 0.62
CA PHE A 93 1.96 0.23 -0.63
C PHE A 93 2.85 0.59 -1.83
N GLN A 94 3.63 1.68 -1.75
CA GLN A 94 4.23 2.36 -2.88
C GLN A 94 5.75 2.49 -2.76
N HIS A 95 6.40 2.56 -3.92
CA HIS A 95 7.80 2.94 -4.04
C HIS A 95 7.97 4.47 -4.22
N THR A 96 9.18 4.96 -3.99
CA THR A 96 9.50 6.39 -4.03
C THR A 96 9.08 7.08 -5.35
N PRO A 97 9.37 6.55 -6.57
CA PRO A 97 8.95 7.22 -7.81
C PRO A 97 7.43 7.41 -7.93
N TYR A 98 6.62 6.45 -7.46
CA TYR A 98 5.15 6.58 -7.47
C TYR A 98 4.68 7.72 -6.56
N LEU A 99 5.26 7.83 -5.37
CA LEU A 99 5.00 8.93 -4.45
C LEU A 99 5.40 10.27 -5.06
N ASP A 100 6.57 10.35 -5.67
CA ASP A 100 7.08 11.59 -6.27
C ASP A 100 6.17 12.06 -7.43
N SER A 101 5.72 11.14 -8.30
CA SER A 101 4.76 11.45 -9.37
C SER A 101 3.44 12.00 -8.80
N TYR A 102 2.90 11.37 -7.77
CA TYR A 102 1.69 11.85 -7.10
C TYR A 102 1.86 13.26 -6.53
N LYS A 103 3.00 13.53 -5.88
CA LYS A 103 3.30 14.86 -5.32
C LYS A 103 3.47 15.93 -6.40
N GLU A 104 4.09 15.58 -7.52
CA GLU A 104 4.24 16.50 -8.67
C GLU A 104 2.88 16.85 -9.28
N GLU A 105 1.98 15.89 -9.41
CA GLU A 105 0.67 16.08 -10.00
C GLU A 105 -0.29 16.87 -9.11
N THR A 106 -0.25 16.64 -7.80
CA THR A 106 -1.25 17.16 -6.85
C THR A 106 -0.76 18.31 -5.98
N GLY A 107 0.55 18.47 -5.84
CA GLY A 107 1.14 19.38 -4.86
C GLY A 107 1.06 18.87 -3.41
N SER A 108 0.75 17.60 -3.21
CA SER A 108 0.70 16.97 -1.88
C SER A 108 2.05 17.07 -1.15
N GLU A 109 1.99 17.24 0.17
CA GLU A 109 3.17 17.29 1.05
C GLU A 109 3.37 16.00 1.86
N ILE A 110 2.65 14.88 1.54
CA ILE A 110 2.91 13.60 2.18
C ILE A 110 4.38 13.19 2.02
N THR A 111 4.93 12.55 3.06
CA THR A 111 6.37 12.40 3.22
C THR A 111 6.75 10.96 3.51
N PRO A 112 7.74 10.38 2.77
CA PRO A 112 8.25 9.07 3.10
C PRO A 112 9.10 9.14 4.37
N VAL A 113 8.85 8.25 5.32
CA VAL A 113 9.54 8.24 6.63
C VAL A 113 10.43 7.02 6.84
N ALA A 114 10.20 5.94 6.10
CA ALA A 114 11.06 4.76 6.14
C ALA A 114 10.98 3.98 4.83
N LYS A 115 12.13 3.50 4.33
CA LYS A 115 12.21 2.50 3.27
C LYS A 115 12.28 1.13 3.94
N ILE A 116 11.41 0.21 3.54
CA ILE A 116 11.23 -1.07 4.23
C ILE A 116 11.68 -2.24 3.36
N HIS A 117 11.20 -2.38 2.13
CA HIS A 117 11.52 -3.51 1.27
C HIS A 117 11.49 -3.15 -0.21
N PHE A 118 12.03 -4.03 -1.02
CA PHE A 118 11.95 -4.00 -2.47
C PHE A 118 11.14 -5.19 -2.98
N GLU A 119 10.39 -4.96 -4.04
CA GLU A 119 9.60 -5.95 -4.75
C GLU A 119 10.03 -5.97 -6.22
N PRO A 120 10.76 -7.00 -6.68
CA PRO A 120 11.15 -7.11 -8.09
C PRO A 120 9.93 -7.18 -9.01
N LEU A 121 9.91 -6.34 -10.04
CA LEU A 121 8.93 -6.45 -11.13
C LEU A 121 9.26 -7.68 -11.99
N GLY A 122 8.25 -8.43 -12.43
CA GLY A 122 8.43 -9.66 -13.20
C GLY A 122 7.65 -9.70 -14.49
N ILE A 123 8.19 -10.43 -15.50
CA ILE A 123 7.51 -10.80 -16.75
C ILE A 123 6.98 -12.21 -16.60
N TYR A 124 5.66 -12.39 -16.71
CA TYR A 124 4.99 -13.67 -16.51
C TYR A 124 4.43 -14.21 -17.83
N ALA A 125 4.48 -15.56 -17.97
CA ALA A 125 3.98 -16.27 -19.12
C ALA A 125 2.45 -16.30 -19.16
N GLY A 126 1.89 -15.83 -20.27
CA GLY A 126 0.47 -15.96 -20.57
C GLY A 126 0.19 -17.10 -21.57
N LYS A 127 -0.27 -16.75 -22.77
CA LYS A 127 -0.47 -17.69 -23.89
C LYS A 127 0.83 -18.30 -24.37
N THR A 128 1.89 -17.50 -24.46
CA THR A 128 3.24 -17.92 -24.82
C THR A 128 4.04 -18.22 -23.56
N LYS A 129 4.78 -19.35 -23.53
CA LYS A 129 5.36 -19.91 -22.31
C LYS A 129 6.83 -19.60 -22.11
N ASP A 130 7.51 -19.12 -23.14
CA ASP A 130 8.92 -18.75 -23.09
C ASP A 130 9.15 -17.46 -23.90
N LEU A 131 10.00 -16.55 -23.41
CA LEU A 131 10.35 -15.32 -24.13
C LEU A 131 11.05 -15.63 -25.49
N ALA A 132 11.75 -16.75 -25.59
CA ALA A 132 12.37 -17.19 -26.85
C ALA A 132 11.33 -17.55 -27.95
N ASP A 133 10.12 -17.91 -27.56
CA ASP A 133 9.02 -18.29 -28.45
C ASP A 133 8.12 -17.10 -28.84
N ILE A 134 8.49 -15.88 -28.44
CA ILE A 134 7.72 -14.66 -28.74
C ILE A 134 7.55 -14.45 -30.24
N LYS A 135 6.30 -14.27 -30.67
CA LYS A 135 5.93 -14.11 -32.09
C LYS A 135 5.75 -12.63 -32.45
N GLU A 136 5.76 -12.37 -33.74
CA GLU A 136 5.33 -11.09 -34.30
C GLU A 136 3.90 -10.79 -33.89
N GLY A 137 3.61 -9.55 -33.42
CA GLY A 137 2.30 -9.13 -32.93
C GLY A 137 1.91 -9.69 -31.55
N ALA A 138 2.84 -10.27 -30.79
CA ALA A 138 2.56 -10.77 -29.44
C ALA A 138 2.13 -9.61 -28.52
N GLN A 139 1.12 -9.86 -27.70
CA GLN A 139 0.57 -8.89 -26.75
C GLN A 139 1.26 -8.97 -25.40
N ILE A 140 1.70 -7.81 -24.88
CA ILE A 140 2.30 -7.70 -23.56
C ILE A 140 1.52 -6.68 -22.75
N SER A 141 0.86 -7.09 -21.66
CA SER A 141 0.21 -6.16 -20.74
C SER A 141 1.20 -5.58 -19.73
N ILE A 142 1.08 -4.28 -19.48
CA ILE A 142 1.90 -3.53 -18.54
C ILE A 142 1.01 -2.58 -17.70
N PRO A 143 1.46 -2.11 -16.52
CA PRO A 143 0.78 -1.05 -15.78
C PRO A 143 0.69 0.26 -16.58
N ASN A 144 -0.39 1.01 -16.41
CA ASN A 144 -0.65 2.26 -17.15
C ASN A 144 -0.29 3.53 -16.38
N ASP A 145 0.13 3.42 -15.11
CA ASP A 145 0.66 4.58 -14.41
C ASP A 145 2.07 4.90 -14.86
N ALA A 146 2.43 6.18 -14.82
CA ALA A 146 3.66 6.70 -15.44
C ALA A 146 4.93 5.99 -14.94
N THR A 147 4.98 5.63 -13.65
CA THR A 147 6.20 5.08 -13.05
C THR A 147 6.29 3.57 -13.20
N ASN A 148 5.20 2.81 -12.99
CA ASN A 148 5.22 1.36 -13.22
C ASN A 148 5.19 1.01 -14.71
N GLY A 149 4.52 1.81 -15.55
CA GLY A 149 4.58 1.68 -17.01
C GLY A 149 6.01 1.87 -17.55
N GLY A 150 6.68 2.96 -17.14
CA GLY A 150 8.08 3.21 -17.51
C GLY A 150 9.02 2.11 -17.00
N ARG A 151 8.85 1.66 -15.76
CA ARG A 151 9.58 0.54 -15.15
C ARG A 151 9.39 -0.77 -15.94
N ALA A 152 8.16 -1.06 -16.37
CA ALA A 152 7.85 -2.23 -17.19
C ALA A 152 8.54 -2.15 -18.56
N LEU A 153 8.54 -1.00 -19.22
CA LEU A 153 9.23 -0.79 -20.49
C LEU A 153 10.75 -0.96 -20.35
N LEU A 154 11.35 -0.46 -19.27
CA LEU A 154 12.77 -0.68 -18.96
C LEU A 154 13.09 -2.18 -18.77
N LEU A 155 12.20 -2.94 -18.11
CA LEU A 155 12.38 -4.39 -17.95
C LEU A 155 12.28 -5.12 -19.30
N LEU A 156 11.37 -4.71 -20.21
CA LEU A 156 11.28 -5.24 -21.56
C LEU A 156 12.53 -4.92 -22.39
N GLU A 157 13.06 -3.71 -22.28
CA GLU A 157 14.31 -3.30 -22.92
C GLU A 157 15.51 -4.12 -22.41
N ALA A 158 15.64 -4.27 -21.09
CA ALA A 158 16.70 -5.07 -20.47
C ALA A 158 16.71 -6.53 -20.92
N ASN A 159 15.56 -7.05 -21.36
CA ASN A 159 15.40 -8.39 -21.94
C ASN A 159 15.48 -8.42 -23.47
N GLY A 160 15.83 -7.29 -24.12
CA GLY A 160 16.03 -7.21 -25.57
C GLY A 160 14.74 -7.34 -26.39
N LEU A 161 13.58 -7.09 -25.80
CA LEU A 161 12.28 -7.20 -26.47
C LEU A 161 11.94 -5.91 -27.24
N ILE A 162 12.37 -4.76 -26.73
CA ILE A 162 12.24 -3.43 -27.34
C ILE A 162 13.53 -2.62 -27.13
N GLU A 163 13.67 -1.48 -27.82
CA GLU A 163 14.66 -0.46 -27.49
C GLU A 163 13.93 0.87 -27.24
N LEU A 164 14.30 1.56 -26.17
CA LEU A 164 13.76 2.85 -25.80
C LEU A 164 14.64 3.98 -26.34
N LYS A 165 14.10 5.18 -26.42
CA LYS A 165 14.83 6.39 -26.72
C LYS A 165 15.88 6.64 -25.65
N GLU A 166 17.09 7.02 -26.05
CA GLU A 166 18.17 7.38 -25.11
C GLU A 166 17.69 8.42 -24.09
N GLY A 167 17.87 8.12 -22.80
CA GLY A 167 17.50 9.00 -21.70
C GLY A 167 16.01 9.01 -21.35
N ALA A 168 15.17 8.11 -21.87
CA ALA A 168 13.75 8.01 -21.49
C ALA A 168 13.57 7.75 -19.98
N GLY A 169 14.45 6.90 -19.39
CA GLY A 169 14.50 6.69 -17.95
C GLY A 169 13.22 6.08 -17.35
N ILE A 170 13.02 6.32 -16.05
CA ILE A 170 11.93 5.72 -15.27
C ILE A 170 10.52 6.24 -15.63
N THR A 171 10.43 7.26 -16.46
CA THR A 171 9.16 7.81 -16.96
C THR A 171 8.94 7.53 -18.44
N ALA A 172 9.64 6.52 -18.99
CA ALA A 172 9.47 6.08 -20.36
C ALA A 172 8.01 5.72 -20.66
N THR A 173 7.55 6.05 -21.85
CA THR A 173 6.21 5.76 -22.35
C THR A 173 6.27 4.87 -23.57
N VAL A 174 5.17 4.27 -23.99
CA VAL A 174 5.10 3.47 -25.22
C VAL A 174 5.56 4.28 -26.45
N SER A 175 5.39 5.61 -26.44
CA SER A 175 5.85 6.49 -27.53
C SER A 175 7.38 6.67 -27.58
N ASP A 176 8.10 6.28 -26.53
CA ASP A 176 9.57 6.30 -26.50
C ASP A 176 10.21 5.02 -27.04
N ILE A 177 9.42 4.04 -27.48
CA ILE A 177 9.90 2.84 -28.13
C ILE A 177 10.44 3.22 -29.52
N THR A 178 11.75 3.07 -29.70
CA THR A 178 12.43 3.38 -30.97
C THR A 178 12.64 2.16 -31.86
N LYS A 179 12.61 0.97 -31.25
CA LYS A 179 12.76 -0.29 -31.96
C LYS A 179 11.85 -1.36 -31.35
N ASN A 180 11.09 -2.02 -32.21
CA ASN A 180 10.18 -3.10 -31.87
C ASN A 180 10.18 -4.10 -33.04
N GLU A 181 11.21 -4.96 -33.08
CA GLU A 181 11.46 -5.85 -34.22
C GLU A 181 10.37 -6.90 -34.44
N LYS A 182 9.57 -7.17 -33.41
CA LYS A 182 8.49 -8.17 -33.46
C LYS A 182 7.10 -7.55 -33.49
N ASP A 183 7.01 -6.23 -33.72
CA ASP A 183 5.73 -5.51 -33.70
C ASP A 183 4.88 -5.85 -32.48
N LEU A 184 5.51 -5.93 -31.29
CA LEU A 184 4.84 -6.26 -30.03
C LEU A 184 3.76 -5.23 -29.71
N GLU A 185 2.58 -5.71 -29.35
CA GLU A 185 1.47 -4.87 -28.93
C GLU A 185 1.54 -4.66 -27.42
N ILE A 186 1.88 -3.45 -26.99
CA ILE A 186 1.89 -3.08 -25.57
C ILE A 186 0.48 -2.68 -25.15
N VAL A 187 -0.09 -3.42 -24.18
CA VAL A 187 -1.44 -3.23 -23.65
C VAL A 187 -1.34 -2.61 -22.25
N GLU A 188 -1.61 -1.32 -22.16
CA GLU A 188 -1.55 -0.58 -20.89
C GLU A 188 -2.86 -0.77 -20.11
N LEU A 189 -2.77 -1.31 -18.90
CA LEU A 189 -3.90 -1.61 -18.00
C LEU A 189 -3.65 -1.00 -16.61
N ALA A 190 -4.71 -0.75 -15.84
CA ALA A 190 -4.56 -0.45 -14.42
C ALA A 190 -3.80 -1.60 -13.72
N ALA A 191 -2.89 -1.27 -12.82
CA ALA A 191 -1.91 -2.23 -12.28
C ALA A 191 -2.57 -3.49 -11.70
N GLU A 192 -3.70 -3.34 -10.99
CA GLU A 192 -4.50 -4.44 -10.44
C GLU A 192 -5.15 -5.33 -11.51
N GLN A 193 -5.26 -4.84 -12.76
CA GLN A 193 -5.84 -5.61 -13.88
C GLN A 193 -4.77 -6.42 -14.63
N VAL A 194 -3.49 -6.03 -14.53
CA VAL A 194 -2.40 -6.69 -15.28
C VAL A 194 -2.27 -8.16 -14.88
N ALA A 195 -2.25 -8.48 -13.59
CA ALA A 195 -2.17 -9.87 -13.12
C ALA A 195 -3.36 -10.73 -13.62
N ARG A 196 -4.55 -10.14 -13.69
CA ARG A 196 -5.77 -10.80 -14.17
C ARG A 196 -5.73 -11.05 -15.68
N SER A 197 -5.02 -10.22 -16.43
CA SER A 197 -4.91 -10.32 -17.89
C SER A 197 -3.93 -11.38 -18.38
N VAL A 198 -3.13 -11.99 -17.49
CA VAL A 198 -2.04 -12.94 -17.84
C VAL A 198 -2.51 -14.02 -18.82
N GLN A 199 -3.71 -14.58 -18.64
CA GLN A 199 -4.23 -15.65 -19.53
C GLN A 199 -4.76 -15.11 -20.88
N ASP A 200 -4.95 -13.80 -21.00
CA ASP A 200 -5.55 -13.14 -22.17
C ASP A 200 -4.51 -12.50 -23.10
N VAL A 201 -3.24 -12.42 -22.69
CA VAL A 201 -2.11 -11.87 -23.44
C VAL A 201 -1.01 -12.92 -23.62
N ASP A 202 0.02 -12.62 -24.39
CA ASP A 202 1.18 -13.51 -24.52
C ASP A 202 2.07 -13.44 -23.29
N PHE A 203 2.30 -12.23 -22.76
CA PHE A 203 3.04 -11.99 -21.53
C PHE A 203 2.42 -10.83 -20.75
N ALA A 204 2.68 -10.80 -19.46
CA ALA A 204 2.29 -9.68 -18.58
C ALA A 204 3.47 -9.23 -17.72
N VAL A 205 3.68 -7.93 -17.57
CA VAL A 205 4.66 -7.36 -16.64
C VAL A 205 3.91 -6.91 -15.40
N VAL A 206 4.06 -7.66 -14.30
CA VAL A 206 3.20 -7.54 -13.13
C VAL A 206 3.97 -7.06 -11.91
N ASN A 207 3.41 -6.09 -11.17
CA ASN A 207 3.91 -5.68 -9.86
C ASN A 207 3.82 -6.83 -8.86
N ALA A 208 4.83 -6.99 -8.01
CA ALA A 208 4.98 -8.19 -7.20
C ALA A 208 3.83 -8.41 -6.19
N ASN A 209 3.28 -7.35 -5.59
CA ASN A 209 2.11 -7.50 -4.71
C ASN A 209 0.91 -8.12 -5.45
N TYR A 210 0.59 -7.66 -6.67
CA TYR A 210 -0.50 -8.24 -7.48
C TYR A 210 -0.15 -9.63 -8.02
N ALA A 211 1.13 -9.89 -8.30
CA ALA A 211 1.60 -11.22 -8.65
C ALA A 211 1.40 -12.21 -7.49
N LEU A 212 1.81 -11.83 -6.27
CA LEU A 212 1.62 -12.63 -5.05
C LEU A 212 0.13 -12.87 -4.76
N GLU A 213 -0.73 -11.86 -4.86
CA GLU A 213 -2.19 -11.99 -4.72
C GLU A 213 -2.79 -12.97 -5.74
N ALA A 214 -2.26 -12.97 -6.97
CA ALA A 214 -2.68 -13.90 -8.02
C ALA A 214 -2.07 -15.31 -7.88
N GLY A 215 -1.21 -15.52 -6.87
CA GLY A 215 -0.56 -16.79 -6.59
C GLY A 215 0.69 -17.05 -7.43
N PHE A 216 1.27 -16.01 -8.04
CA PHE A 216 2.56 -16.09 -8.74
C PHE A 216 3.72 -15.78 -7.77
N ASP A 217 4.82 -16.48 -7.96
CA ASP A 217 6.09 -16.24 -7.28
C ASP A 217 7.12 -15.75 -8.32
N VAL A 218 7.67 -14.55 -8.11
CA VAL A 218 8.62 -13.96 -9.05
C VAL A 218 9.88 -14.82 -9.23
N GLN A 219 10.28 -15.57 -8.21
CA GLN A 219 11.48 -16.45 -8.28
C GLN A 219 11.24 -17.73 -9.08
N ASN A 220 10.01 -18.23 -9.11
CA ASN A 220 9.67 -19.52 -9.70
C ASN A 220 8.83 -19.42 -10.98
N ASP A 221 7.98 -18.37 -11.12
CA ASP A 221 6.99 -18.24 -12.18
C ASP A 221 7.34 -17.14 -13.19
N ALA A 222 8.17 -16.15 -12.82
CA ALA A 222 8.58 -15.12 -13.74
C ALA A 222 9.59 -15.66 -14.75
N LEU A 223 9.39 -15.32 -16.04
CA LEU A 223 10.33 -15.61 -17.14
C LEU A 223 11.58 -14.73 -17.07
N ALA A 224 11.40 -13.52 -16.55
CA ALA A 224 12.45 -12.57 -16.24
C ALA A 224 11.97 -11.62 -15.15
N SER A 225 12.87 -11.09 -14.35
CA SER A 225 12.58 -10.12 -13.32
C SER A 225 13.73 -9.13 -13.12
N GLU A 226 13.47 -8.04 -12.43
CA GLU A 226 14.54 -7.17 -11.96
C GLU A 226 15.46 -7.90 -10.99
N ALA A 227 16.76 -7.59 -11.06
CA ALA A 227 17.73 -8.18 -10.14
C ALA A 227 17.63 -7.50 -8.75
N ILE A 228 17.70 -8.30 -7.71
CA ILE A 228 17.56 -7.85 -6.31
C ILE A 228 18.75 -7.01 -5.82
N ASP A 229 19.89 -7.09 -6.49
CA ASP A 229 21.13 -6.35 -6.22
C ASP A 229 21.36 -5.22 -7.26
N SER A 230 20.34 -4.84 -8.00
CA SER A 230 20.39 -3.78 -9.01
C SER A 230 20.06 -2.41 -8.45
N GLU A 231 20.32 -1.37 -9.26
CA GLU A 231 19.89 0.01 -8.98
C GLU A 231 18.36 0.10 -8.80
N ALA A 232 17.59 -0.80 -9.41
CA ALA A 232 16.14 -0.86 -9.25
C ALA A 232 15.73 -1.05 -7.77
N ALA A 233 16.47 -1.83 -6.98
CA ALA A 233 16.18 -2.02 -5.56
C ALA A 233 16.30 -0.71 -4.76
N GLU A 234 17.23 0.16 -5.13
CA GLU A 234 17.36 1.46 -4.49
C GLU A 234 16.26 2.44 -4.94
N ILE A 235 15.94 2.46 -6.24
CA ILE A 235 14.96 3.37 -6.82
C ILE A 235 13.54 2.99 -6.39
N TYR A 236 13.18 1.72 -6.53
CA TYR A 236 11.81 1.22 -6.33
C TYR A 236 11.58 0.60 -4.94
N GLY A 237 12.40 0.94 -3.95
CA GLY A 237 12.14 0.54 -2.56
C GLY A 237 10.81 1.07 -2.06
N ASN A 238 10.01 0.19 -1.44
CA ASN A 238 8.71 0.50 -0.85
C ASN A 238 8.88 1.27 0.45
N VAL A 239 8.07 2.32 0.59
CA VAL A 239 8.19 3.30 1.68
C VAL A 239 6.92 3.38 2.53
N LEU A 240 7.12 3.56 3.84
CA LEU A 240 6.08 4.04 4.74
C LEU A 240 5.94 5.55 4.54
N VAL A 241 4.71 6.03 4.33
CA VAL A 241 4.41 7.43 4.03
C VAL A 241 3.39 7.95 5.04
N VAL A 242 3.60 9.19 5.51
CA VAL A 242 2.73 9.90 6.44
C VAL A 242 2.49 11.33 5.96
N ARG A 243 1.54 12.06 6.56
CA ARG A 243 1.43 13.50 6.34
C ARG A 243 2.67 14.21 6.91
N LYS A 244 3.06 15.33 6.32
CA LYS A 244 4.25 16.10 6.70
C LYS A 244 4.26 16.53 8.17
N GLU A 245 3.11 16.93 8.69
CA GLU A 245 2.93 17.31 10.10
C GLU A 245 3.10 16.16 11.07
N ASP A 246 2.89 14.94 10.64
CA ASP A 246 2.95 13.74 11.49
C ASP A 246 4.33 13.07 11.55
N VAL A 247 5.31 13.56 10.77
CA VAL A 247 6.66 12.93 10.67
C VAL A 247 7.32 12.73 12.04
N GLU A 248 7.13 13.69 12.97
CA GLU A 248 7.71 13.64 14.31
C GLU A 248 6.78 13.06 15.37
N ALA A 249 5.59 12.59 15.01
CA ALA A 249 4.63 12.02 15.94
C ALA A 249 5.18 10.72 16.58
N ASP A 250 4.89 10.53 17.87
CA ASP A 250 5.39 9.37 18.62
C ASP A 250 4.89 8.05 18.02
N LYS A 251 3.65 8.00 17.54
CA LYS A 251 3.07 6.84 16.84
C LYS A 251 3.83 6.48 15.55
N VAL A 252 4.30 7.48 14.80
CA VAL A 252 5.09 7.26 13.57
C VAL A 252 6.48 6.74 13.90
N LYS A 253 7.13 7.31 14.92
CA LYS A 253 8.44 6.82 15.42
C LYS A 253 8.36 5.39 15.92
N ALA A 254 7.31 5.07 16.68
CA ALA A 254 7.08 3.72 17.17
C ALA A 254 6.89 2.73 16.02
N LEU A 255 6.09 3.09 15.00
CA LEU A 255 5.84 2.25 13.82
C LEU A 255 7.13 2.00 13.03
N ILE A 256 7.96 3.02 12.80
CA ILE A 256 9.25 2.88 12.12
C ILE A 256 10.18 1.94 12.91
N GLU A 257 10.26 2.11 14.23
CA GLU A 257 11.13 1.31 15.10
C GLU A 257 10.78 -0.18 15.03
N VAL A 258 9.49 -0.54 15.12
CA VAL A 258 9.08 -1.95 15.08
C VAL A 258 9.19 -2.57 13.69
N LEU A 259 9.00 -1.79 12.62
CA LEU A 259 9.13 -2.26 11.24
C LEU A 259 10.58 -2.57 10.84
N LYS A 260 11.56 -1.93 11.46
CA LYS A 260 13.00 -2.09 11.11
C LYS A 260 13.71 -2.99 12.09
N THR A 261 13.09 -4.10 12.47
CA THR A 261 13.65 -5.10 13.39
C THR A 261 14.13 -6.36 12.67
N ASP A 262 15.00 -7.14 13.32
CA ASP A 262 15.42 -8.44 12.82
C ASP A 262 14.21 -9.39 12.66
N LYS A 263 13.21 -9.30 13.55
CA LYS A 263 11.96 -10.07 13.46
C LYS A 263 11.25 -9.86 12.10
N VAL A 264 11.13 -8.62 11.67
CA VAL A 264 10.50 -8.26 10.38
C VAL A 264 11.38 -8.69 9.22
N ARG A 265 12.70 -8.49 9.31
CA ARG A 265 13.66 -8.94 8.30
C ARG A 265 13.57 -10.45 8.09
N ASP A 266 13.61 -11.21 9.18
CA ASP A 266 13.55 -12.68 9.14
C ASP A 266 12.21 -13.15 8.59
N PHE A 267 11.09 -12.52 9.01
CA PHE A 267 9.77 -12.81 8.44
C PHE A 267 9.75 -12.60 6.92
N ILE A 268 10.25 -11.47 6.42
CA ILE A 268 10.29 -11.18 4.97
C ILE A 268 11.11 -12.24 4.25
N ASN A 269 12.32 -12.55 4.75
CA ASN A 269 13.21 -13.53 4.12
C ASN A 269 12.62 -14.94 4.11
N ASP A 270 12.04 -15.38 5.22
CA ASP A 270 11.52 -16.74 5.38
C ASP A 270 10.21 -16.95 4.60
N THR A 271 9.37 -15.89 4.54
CA THR A 271 8.06 -15.96 3.88
C THR A 271 8.19 -15.84 2.37
N TYR A 272 8.89 -14.80 1.90
CA TYR A 272 8.89 -14.43 0.47
C TYR A 272 10.11 -14.92 -0.30
N LYS A 273 11.17 -15.40 0.37
CA LYS A 273 12.34 -16.10 -0.22
C LYS A 273 12.94 -15.37 -1.44
N GLY A 274 12.96 -14.05 -1.41
CA GLY A 274 13.50 -13.20 -2.48
C GLY A 274 12.45 -12.59 -3.41
N ALA A 275 11.18 -12.98 -3.32
CA ALA A 275 10.09 -12.26 -3.99
C ALA A 275 9.83 -10.88 -3.34
N VAL A 276 10.22 -10.72 -2.08
CA VAL A 276 10.29 -9.46 -1.35
C VAL A 276 11.61 -9.41 -0.62
N VAL A 277 12.32 -8.30 -0.67
CA VAL A 277 13.69 -8.15 -0.13
C VAL A 277 13.73 -7.01 0.87
N PRO A 278 14.13 -7.25 2.15
CA PRO A 278 14.23 -6.17 3.13
C PRO A 278 15.37 -5.20 2.77
N LEU A 279 15.15 -3.89 3.02
CA LEU A 279 16.09 -2.80 2.71
C LEU A 279 16.59 -2.06 3.96
N PHE A 280 16.62 -2.69 5.12
CA PHE A 280 17.08 -2.09 6.38
C PHE A 280 17.95 -3.03 7.19
#